data_156d2fd372f81eab2f83151fb8ec3abf
#
_entry.id   156d2fd372f81eab2f83151fb8ec3abf
#
_cell.length_a   1.000
_cell.length_b   1.000
_cell.length_c   1.000
_cell.angle_alpha   90.00
_cell.angle_beta   90.00
_cell.angle_gamma   90.00
#
_symmetry.space_group_name_H-M   'P 1'
#
loop_
_entity.id
_entity.type
_entity.pdbx_description
1 polymer ?
#
loop_
_entity_poly.entity_id
_entity_poly.type
_entity_poly.pdbx_seq_one_letter_code
_entity_poly.pdbx_strand_id
1 'polypeptide(L)'
;WILFVWKDKLYYPYGASSSEHRNVMAPYEVMWQAIKFGKRLNLKSFDLWGSDEAKGYTRFKEGFGPENVESLGTWDLPINKNLYYIYRLAEEFRWRFLKLKARFIPLSSFR
;
A
#
# COMPACT_ATOMS: atom_id res chain seq x y z
N TRP A 1 -1.96 10.36 -4.62
CA TRP A 1 -1.03 9.75 -3.67
C TRP A 1 -1.13 10.42 -2.31
N ILE A 2 -0.93 9.64 -1.25
CA ILE A 2 -0.88 10.15 0.12
C ILE A 2 0.51 9.85 0.65
N LEU A 3 1.19 10.92 1.05
CA LEU A 3 2.51 10.87 1.67
C LEU A 3 2.40 11.46 3.08
N PHE A 4 3.18 10.95 4.02
CA PHE A 4 3.32 11.61 5.32
C PHE A 4 4.78 11.62 5.76
N VAL A 5 5.11 12.64 6.54
CA VAL A 5 6.42 12.81 7.14
C VAL A 5 6.34 12.47 8.61
N TRP A 6 7.23 11.60 9.07
CA TRP A 6 7.39 11.27 10.47
C TRP A 6 8.88 11.28 10.82
N LYS A 7 9.25 12.11 11.76
CA LYS A 7 10.66 12.34 12.11
C LYS A 7 11.44 12.77 10.86
N ASP A 8 12.45 12.01 10.50
CA ASP A 8 13.37 12.26 9.39
C ASP A 8 13.08 11.38 8.15
N LYS A 9 11.86 10.82 8.08
CA LYS A 9 11.45 9.90 7.00
C LYS A 9 10.18 10.36 6.30
N LEU A 10 10.15 10.13 4.99
CA LEU A 10 8.96 10.22 4.16
C LEU A 10 8.36 8.83 4.00
N TYR A 11 7.04 8.71 4.03
CA TYR A 11 6.32 7.45 3.88
C TYR A 11 5.29 7.55 2.75
N TYR A 12 5.20 6.47 1.95
CA TYR A 12 4.25 6.32 0.86
C TYR A 12 3.31 5.12 1.08
N PRO A 13 2.29 5.22 1.96
CA PRO A 13 1.39 4.12 2.25
C PRO A 13 0.31 3.89 1.18
N TYR A 14 -0.13 4.96 0.50
CA TYR A 14 -1.25 4.86 -0.43
C TYR A 14 -0.99 5.59 -1.73
N GLY A 15 -1.15 4.87 -2.84
CA GLY A 15 -1.12 5.42 -4.17
C GLY A 15 -2.16 4.77 -5.06
N ALA A 16 -2.75 5.58 -5.93
CA ALA A 16 -3.62 5.12 -6.99
C ALA A 16 -3.33 5.91 -8.26
N SER A 17 -3.57 5.30 -9.40
CA SER A 17 -3.50 5.94 -10.71
C SER A 17 -4.65 5.46 -11.57
N SER A 18 -5.11 6.32 -12.49
CA SER A 18 -6.07 5.92 -13.51
C SER A 18 -5.46 4.83 -14.42
N SER A 19 -6.32 3.97 -14.96
CA SER A 19 -5.95 3.07 -16.04
C SER A 19 -5.91 3.76 -17.41
N GLU A 20 -6.43 4.98 -17.50
CA GLU A 20 -6.41 5.79 -18.72
C GLU A 20 -5.02 6.39 -18.93
N HIS A 21 -4.62 6.52 -20.20
CA HIS A 21 -3.36 7.16 -20.60
C HIS A 21 -2.10 6.62 -19.91
N ARG A 22 -2.03 5.30 -19.69
CA ARG A 22 -0.86 4.66 -19.05
C ARG A 22 0.48 4.94 -19.75
N ASN A 23 0.41 5.22 -21.05
CA ASN A 23 1.56 5.56 -21.87
C ASN A 23 2.31 6.82 -21.43
N VAL A 24 1.63 7.76 -20.73
CA VAL A 24 2.28 8.97 -20.21
C VAL A 24 3.08 8.74 -18.92
N MET A 25 2.96 7.54 -18.34
CA MET A 25 3.72 7.09 -17.17
C MET A 25 3.68 8.07 -15.98
N ALA A 26 2.57 8.79 -15.80
CA ALA A 26 2.39 9.81 -14.76
C ALA A 26 2.83 9.38 -13.34
N PRO A 27 2.63 8.12 -12.88
CA PRO A 27 3.10 7.69 -11.57
C PRO A 27 4.61 7.84 -11.36
N TYR A 28 5.41 7.72 -12.42
CA TYR A 28 6.87 7.89 -12.33
C TYR A 28 7.25 9.34 -12.04
N GLU A 29 6.58 10.29 -12.69
CA GLU A 29 6.79 11.72 -12.41
C GLU A 29 6.35 12.07 -10.98
N VAL A 30 5.20 11.56 -10.53
CA VAL A 30 4.72 11.80 -9.16
C VAL A 30 5.72 11.25 -8.13
N MET A 31 6.26 10.05 -8.35
CA MET A 31 7.29 9.47 -7.47
C MET A 31 8.56 10.33 -7.46
N TRP A 32 8.99 10.79 -8.62
CA TRP A 32 10.16 11.66 -8.72
C TRP A 32 9.96 12.98 -7.98
N GLN A 33 8.77 13.57 -8.07
CA GLN A 33 8.43 14.77 -7.29
C GLN A 33 8.41 14.50 -5.79
N ALA A 34 7.92 13.32 -5.36
CA ALA A 34 7.96 12.91 -3.95
C ALA A 34 9.41 12.79 -3.43
N ILE A 35 10.31 12.21 -4.22
CA ILE A 35 11.74 12.12 -3.89
C ILE A 35 12.34 13.54 -3.74
N LYS A 36 12.08 14.42 -4.70
CA LYS A 36 12.54 15.82 -4.63
C LYS A 36 11.97 16.56 -3.42
N PHE A 37 10.73 16.29 -3.08
CA PHE A 37 10.08 16.84 -1.89
C PHE A 37 10.81 16.40 -0.61
N GLY A 38 11.07 15.10 -0.46
CA GLY A 38 11.83 14.56 0.68
C GLY A 38 13.22 15.19 0.80
N LYS A 39 13.92 15.35 -0.33
CA LYS A 39 15.23 16.04 -0.37
C LYS A 39 15.16 17.49 0.08
N ARG A 40 14.16 18.25 -0.37
CA ARG A 40 13.98 19.66 0.05
C ARG A 40 13.75 19.80 1.55
N LEU A 41 13.11 18.80 2.17
CA LEU A 41 12.88 18.76 3.61
C LEU A 41 14.06 18.16 4.39
N ASN A 42 15.18 17.85 3.74
CA ASN A 42 16.35 17.19 4.34
C ASN A 42 15.99 15.86 5.05
N LEU A 43 15.01 15.13 4.54
CA LEU A 43 14.65 13.82 5.09
C LEU A 43 15.72 12.79 4.72
N LYS A 44 16.01 11.86 5.63
CA LYS A 44 17.09 10.88 5.47
C LYS A 44 16.69 9.68 4.62
N SER A 45 15.41 9.33 4.62
CA SER A 45 14.93 8.16 3.89
C SER A 45 13.51 8.35 3.39
N PHE A 46 13.17 7.60 2.35
CA PHE A 46 11.83 7.50 1.79
C PHE A 46 11.39 6.05 1.82
N ASP A 47 10.44 5.73 2.70
CA ASP A 47 9.86 4.42 2.86
C ASP A 47 8.72 4.24 1.84
N LEU A 48 8.92 3.33 0.90
CA LEU A 48 7.93 3.02 -0.14
C LEU A 48 6.84 2.07 0.35
N TRP A 49 6.85 1.73 1.65
CA TRP A 49 5.90 0.83 2.27
C TRP A 49 5.98 -0.60 1.74
N GLY A 50 4.99 -1.45 2.10
CA GLY A 50 5.01 -2.86 1.76
C GLY A 50 5.15 -3.16 0.26
N SER A 51 5.76 -4.28 -0.04
CA SER A 51 5.86 -4.88 -1.37
C SER A 51 5.20 -6.27 -1.38
N ASP A 52 4.76 -6.69 -2.56
CA ASP A 52 4.21 -8.02 -2.81
C ASP A 52 4.65 -8.41 -4.23
N GLU A 53 5.52 -9.40 -4.34
CA GLU A 53 6.13 -9.80 -5.62
C GLU A 53 5.11 -10.17 -6.70
N ALA A 54 3.93 -10.66 -6.28
CA ALA A 54 2.84 -10.99 -7.20
C ALA A 54 2.16 -9.75 -7.82
N LYS A 55 2.48 -8.54 -7.38
CA LYS A 55 1.77 -7.32 -7.76
C LYS A 55 2.61 -6.34 -8.55
N GLY A 56 2.02 -5.77 -9.60
CA GLY A 56 2.68 -4.83 -10.49
C GLY A 56 3.22 -3.55 -9.83
N TYR A 57 2.68 -3.15 -8.68
CA TYR A 57 3.20 -1.99 -7.96
C TYR A 57 4.59 -2.23 -7.35
N THR A 58 4.95 -3.47 -7.05
CA THR A 58 6.30 -3.81 -6.58
C THR A 58 7.32 -3.53 -7.67
N ARG A 59 7.08 -4.04 -8.89
CA ARG A 59 7.94 -3.76 -10.04
C ARG A 59 8.09 -2.26 -10.33
N PHE A 60 7.02 -1.48 -10.14
CA PHE A 60 7.08 -0.03 -10.26
C PHE A 60 8.04 0.59 -9.23
N LYS A 61 7.98 0.15 -7.97
CA LYS A 61 8.88 0.63 -6.89
C LYS A 61 10.34 0.23 -7.15
N GLU A 62 10.57 -1.00 -7.58
CA GLU A 62 11.90 -1.53 -7.92
C GLU A 62 12.61 -0.69 -9.00
N GLY A 63 11.85 -0.10 -9.92
CA GLY A 63 12.38 0.82 -10.93
C GLY A 63 13.12 2.04 -10.39
N PHE A 64 12.96 2.36 -9.10
CA PHE A 64 13.66 3.44 -8.40
C PHE A 64 14.86 2.96 -7.57
N GLY A 65 15.15 1.66 -7.59
CA GLY A 65 16.30 1.05 -6.90
C GLY A 65 16.24 1.15 -5.38
N PRO A 66 15.09 0.86 -4.73
CA PRO A 66 15.01 0.88 -3.27
C PRO A 66 15.82 -0.27 -2.66
N GLU A 67 16.28 -0.09 -1.45
CA GLU A 67 16.77 -1.16 -0.60
C GLU A 67 15.58 -1.97 -0.06
N ASN A 68 15.62 -3.28 -0.21
CA ASN A 68 14.60 -4.18 0.36
C ASN A 68 14.92 -4.45 1.82
N VAL A 69 14.00 -4.07 2.70
CA VAL A 69 14.10 -4.34 4.13
C VAL A 69 13.06 -5.39 4.52
N GLU A 70 13.53 -6.55 4.92
CA GLU A 70 12.64 -7.58 5.47
C GLU A 70 12.21 -7.20 6.88
N SER A 71 10.90 -7.20 7.11
CA SER A 71 10.33 -7.01 8.45
C SER A 71 9.97 -8.36 9.06
N LEU A 72 9.96 -8.43 10.39
CA LEU A 72 9.53 -9.63 11.12
C LEU A 72 8.05 -10.00 10.90
N GLY A 73 7.32 -9.18 10.15
CA GLY A 73 5.90 -9.36 9.93
C GLY A 73 5.04 -8.87 11.09
N THR A 74 3.75 -9.17 10.98
CA THR A 74 2.77 -8.84 12.02
C THR A 74 2.52 -10.07 12.89
N TRP A 75 2.64 -9.91 14.18
CA TRP A 75 2.43 -10.97 15.17
C TRP A 75 1.24 -10.63 16.05
N ASP A 76 0.36 -11.60 16.24
CA ASP A 76 -0.76 -11.50 17.16
C ASP A 76 -0.40 -12.17 18.49
N LEU A 77 -0.63 -11.49 19.60
CA LEU A 77 -0.57 -12.07 20.94
C LEU A 77 -1.99 -12.28 21.49
N PRO A 78 -2.57 -13.49 21.34
CA PRO A 78 -3.93 -13.73 21.80
C PRO A 78 -3.99 -13.83 23.35
N ILE A 79 -4.51 -12.79 24.02
CA ILE A 79 -4.72 -12.78 25.47
C ILE A 79 -5.79 -13.81 25.86
N ASN A 80 -6.88 -13.87 25.08
CA ASN A 80 -7.92 -14.89 25.23
C ASN A 80 -8.05 -15.68 23.95
N LYS A 81 -7.61 -16.94 23.97
CA LYS A 81 -7.58 -17.81 22.78
C LYS A 81 -8.97 -18.03 22.16
N ASN A 82 -9.99 -18.24 23.00
CA ASN A 82 -11.34 -18.52 22.51
C ASN A 82 -11.92 -17.29 21.78
N LEU A 83 -11.77 -16.12 22.38
CA LEU A 83 -12.22 -14.87 21.77
C LEU A 83 -11.44 -14.56 20.47
N TYR A 84 -10.15 -14.85 20.45
CA TYR A 84 -9.33 -14.70 19.25
C TYR A 84 -9.80 -15.57 18.10
N TYR A 85 -10.12 -16.86 18.34
CA TYR A 85 -10.63 -17.74 17.33
C TYR A 85 -12.00 -17.29 16.79
N ILE A 86 -12.91 -16.85 17.67
CA ILE A 86 -14.21 -16.30 17.28
C ILE A 86 -14.01 -15.08 16.39
N TYR A 87 -13.14 -14.17 16.78
CA TYR A 87 -12.80 -12.97 16.00
C TYR A 87 -12.24 -13.35 14.62
N ARG A 88 -11.29 -14.26 14.55
CA ARG A 88 -10.69 -14.72 13.27
C ARG A 88 -11.73 -15.31 12.33
N LEU A 89 -12.64 -16.13 12.85
CA LEU A 89 -13.75 -16.69 12.06
C LEU A 89 -14.68 -15.58 11.55
N ALA A 90 -15.06 -14.65 12.42
CA ALA A 90 -15.93 -13.53 12.04
C ALA A 90 -15.26 -12.65 10.96
N GLU A 91 -13.96 -12.40 11.07
CA GLU A 91 -13.19 -11.64 10.08
C GLU A 91 -13.11 -12.37 8.73
N GLU A 92 -12.88 -13.67 8.73
CA GLU A 92 -12.87 -14.47 7.51
C GLU A 92 -14.24 -14.46 6.80
N PHE A 93 -15.33 -14.60 7.55
CA PHE A 93 -16.69 -14.48 7.02
C PHE A 93 -16.95 -13.10 6.45
N ARG A 94 -16.56 -12.04 7.15
CA ARG A 94 -16.67 -10.66 6.68
C ARG A 94 -15.94 -10.46 5.35
N TRP A 95 -14.72 -10.94 5.23
CA TRP A 95 -13.94 -10.81 4.00
C TRP A 95 -14.53 -11.61 2.83
N ARG A 96 -15.04 -12.81 3.09
CA ARG A 96 -15.74 -13.61 2.08
C ARG A 96 -17.01 -12.89 1.60
N PHE A 97 -17.79 -12.34 2.53
CA PHE A 97 -19.00 -11.57 2.22
C PHE A 97 -18.68 -10.30 1.40
N LEU A 98 -17.66 -9.54 1.79
CA LEU A 98 -17.24 -8.36 1.07
C LEU A 98 -16.74 -8.68 -0.35
N LYS A 99 -16.00 -9.77 -0.52
CA LYS A 99 -15.58 -10.25 -1.85
C LYS A 99 -16.77 -10.65 -2.73
N LEU A 100 -17.77 -11.32 -2.17
CA LEU A 100 -18.99 -11.66 -2.88
C LEU A 100 -19.75 -10.38 -3.27
N LYS A 101 -19.93 -9.44 -2.35
CA LYS A 101 -20.61 -8.18 -2.62
C LYS A 101 -19.89 -7.35 -3.71
N ALA A 102 -18.56 -7.32 -3.68
CA ALA A 102 -17.77 -6.63 -4.70
C ALA A 102 -17.91 -7.25 -6.11
N ARG A 103 -18.27 -8.52 -6.20
CA ARG A 103 -18.54 -9.21 -7.48
C ARG A 103 -19.88 -8.78 -8.11
N PHE A 104 -20.84 -8.33 -7.28
CA PHE A 104 -22.18 -7.94 -7.72
C PHE A 104 -22.39 -6.42 -7.86
N ILE A 105 -21.44 -5.61 -7.40
CA ILE A 105 -21.48 -4.15 -7.57
C ILE A 105 -20.60 -3.82 -8.79
N PRO A 106 -21.21 -3.47 -9.95
CA PRO A 106 -20.43 -3.03 -11.10
C PRO A 106 -19.74 -1.70 -10.77
N LEU A 107 -18.46 -1.58 -11.14
CA LEU A 107 -17.64 -0.37 -10.97
C LEU A 107 -18.20 0.90 -11.69
N SER A 108 -19.36 0.78 -12.35
CA SER A 108 -20.00 1.86 -13.09
C SER A 108 -20.77 2.87 -12.22
N SER A 109 -20.88 2.68 -10.92
CA SER A 109 -21.66 3.61 -10.04
C SER A 109 -20.83 4.73 -9.42
N PHE A 110 -19.55 4.85 -9.77
CA PHE A 110 -18.69 5.98 -9.38
C PHE A 110 -18.26 6.76 -10.63
N ARG A 111 -19.21 7.43 -11.27
CA ARG A 111 -18.98 8.54 -12.18
C ARG A 111 -19.46 9.83 -11.56
#